data_a107c2706d9899dd402984ead35e75c4
#
_entry.id   a107c2706d9899dd402984ead35e75c4
#
_cell.length_a   1.000
_cell.length_b   1.000
_cell.length_c   1.000
_cell.angle_alpha   90.00
_cell.angle_beta   90.00
_cell.angle_gamma   90.00
#
_symmetry.space_group_name_H-M   'P 1'
#
loop_
_entity.id
_entity.type
_entity.pdbx_description
1 polymer ?
#
loop_
_entity_poly.entity_id
_entity_poly.type
_entity_poly.pdbx_seq_one_letter_code
_entity_poly.pdbx_strand_id
1 'polypeptide(L)'
;MLAANEARVRLAALGWEPLRIDTVACAIESHSFSAGVAPTSIEGCILQDADRLDAIGFGGIARCFYTAGRLGSRLYDLADPAGNARALDDGRNALDHFPKKLLTLEGSFKTRTGQELAKERHRRVLEFYRGMLAEVQG
;
A
#
# COMPACT_ATOMS: atom_id res chain seq x y z
N MET A 1 -9.22 -4.93 13.44
CA MET A 1 -10.00 -5.02 14.70
C MET A 1 -9.12 -5.06 15.96
N LEU A 2 -8.11 -5.93 16.08
CA LEU A 2 -7.26 -6.00 17.29
C LEU A 2 -6.56 -4.67 17.64
N ALA A 3 -5.93 -4.00 16.68
CA ALA A 3 -5.21 -2.74 16.92
C ALA A 3 -6.13 -1.59 17.36
N ALA A 4 -7.33 -1.48 16.78
CA ALA A 4 -8.29 -0.45 17.17
C ALA A 4 -8.83 -0.66 18.59
N ASN A 5 -9.10 -1.92 18.97
CA ASN A 5 -9.53 -2.23 20.33
C ASN A 5 -8.42 -1.96 21.35
N GLU A 6 -7.18 -2.31 21.02
CA GLU A 6 -6.02 -1.98 21.87
C GLU A 6 -5.85 -0.47 22.04
N ALA A 7 -6.03 0.31 20.97
CA ALA A 7 -6.01 1.76 21.04
C ALA A 7 -7.12 2.31 21.96
N ARG A 8 -8.35 1.78 21.87
CA ARG A 8 -9.46 2.17 22.77
C ARG A 8 -9.09 1.96 24.24
N VAL A 9 -8.58 0.79 24.57
CA VAL A 9 -8.20 0.44 25.95
C VAL A 9 -7.09 1.37 26.47
N ARG A 10 -6.02 1.54 25.68
CA ARG A 10 -4.87 2.36 26.12
C ARG A 10 -5.22 3.83 26.25
N LEU A 11 -5.95 4.39 25.29
CA LEU A 11 -6.32 5.79 25.32
C LEU A 11 -7.32 6.10 26.44
N ALA A 12 -8.25 5.19 26.73
CA ALA A 12 -9.14 5.31 27.88
C ALA A 12 -8.37 5.31 29.21
N ALA A 13 -7.37 4.42 29.36
CA ALA A 13 -6.51 4.39 30.53
C ALA A 13 -5.66 5.67 30.70
N LEU A 14 -5.39 6.39 29.60
CA LEU A 14 -4.71 7.69 29.60
C LEU A 14 -5.65 8.87 29.81
N GLY A 15 -6.94 8.62 30.06
CA GLY A 15 -7.95 9.67 30.33
C GLY A 15 -8.39 10.47 29.10
N TRP A 16 -8.26 9.90 27.89
CA TRP A 16 -8.73 10.58 26.69
C TRP A 16 -10.27 10.62 26.64
N GLU A 17 -10.80 11.67 26.03
CA GLU A 17 -12.23 11.81 25.79
C GLU A 17 -12.78 10.71 24.87
N PRO A 18 -13.95 10.11 25.16
CA PRO A 18 -14.50 9.00 24.38
C PRO A 18 -14.62 9.28 22.89
N LEU A 19 -15.07 10.48 22.50
CA LEU A 19 -15.20 10.87 21.09
C LEU A 19 -13.85 10.86 20.33
N ARG A 20 -12.78 11.31 21.00
CA ARG A 20 -11.44 11.29 20.42
C ARG A 20 -10.90 9.86 20.29
N ILE A 21 -11.21 9.01 21.27
CA ILE A 21 -10.87 7.58 21.22
C ILE A 21 -11.54 6.91 20.02
N ASP A 22 -12.83 7.18 19.81
CA ASP A 22 -13.57 6.64 18.68
C ASP A 22 -13.02 7.12 17.34
N THR A 23 -12.66 8.39 17.22
CA THR A 23 -12.02 8.94 16.01
C THR A 23 -10.72 8.17 15.67
N VAL A 24 -9.85 7.97 16.66
CA VAL A 24 -8.59 7.21 16.47
C VAL A 24 -8.86 5.76 16.09
N ALA A 25 -9.78 5.10 16.77
CA ALA A 25 -10.10 3.71 16.51
C ALA A 25 -10.70 3.51 15.10
N CYS A 26 -11.63 4.39 14.67
CA CYS A 26 -12.19 4.38 13.33
C CYS A 26 -11.12 4.62 12.25
N ALA A 27 -10.19 5.54 12.49
CA ALA A 27 -9.06 5.78 11.59
C ALA A 27 -8.17 4.53 11.47
N ILE A 28 -7.87 3.85 12.59
CA ILE A 28 -7.11 2.59 12.59
C ILE A 28 -7.87 1.48 11.85
N GLU A 29 -9.19 1.37 12.01
CA GLU A 29 -9.99 0.35 11.33
C GLU A 29 -10.03 0.54 9.81
N SER A 30 -10.04 1.78 9.34
CA SER A 30 -10.17 2.11 7.93
C SER A 30 -8.85 2.31 7.18
N HIS A 31 -7.68 2.33 7.86
CA HIS A 31 -6.42 2.69 7.19
C HIS A 31 -5.96 1.67 6.15
N SER A 32 -6.13 0.37 6.42
CA SER A 32 -5.58 -0.69 5.59
C SER A 32 -6.31 -0.81 4.26
N PHE A 33 -5.54 -0.84 3.16
CA PHE A 33 -6.08 -1.13 1.82
C PHE A 33 -6.83 -2.47 1.77
N SER A 34 -6.29 -3.50 2.43
CA SER A 34 -6.85 -4.85 2.43
C SER A 34 -8.14 -4.97 3.24
N ALA A 35 -8.40 -4.05 4.17
CA ALA A 35 -9.62 -4.08 4.98
C ALA A 35 -10.87 -3.68 4.17
N GLY A 36 -10.71 -2.93 3.07
CA GLY A 36 -11.82 -2.49 2.22
C GLY A 36 -12.79 -1.51 2.92
N VAL A 37 -12.43 -0.99 4.10
CA VAL A 37 -13.26 -0.08 4.89
C VAL A 37 -13.02 1.36 4.44
N ALA A 38 -14.08 2.06 4.04
CA ALA A 38 -13.98 3.47 3.70
C ALA A 38 -13.79 4.33 4.96
N PRO A 39 -12.84 5.29 4.98
CA PRO A 39 -12.69 6.21 6.08
C PRO A 39 -13.88 7.18 6.14
N THR A 40 -14.37 7.45 7.34
CA THR A 40 -15.53 8.33 7.60
C THR A 40 -15.13 9.69 8.19
N SER A 41 -13.84 9.89 8.50
CA SER A 41 -13.29 11.14 9.03
C SER A 41 -12.09 11.61 8.23
N ILE A 42 -11.72 12.88 8.37
CA ILE A 42 -10.53 13.44 7.72
C ILE A 42 -9.25 12.77 8.24
N GLU A 43 -9.19 12.44 9.52
CA GLU A 43 -8.07 11.74 10.14
C GLU A 43 -7.90 10.33 9.53
N GLY A 44 -9.00 9.62 9.32
CA GLY A 44 -9.01 8.32 8.63
C GLY A 44 -8.55 8.45 7.17
N CYS A 45 -8.98 9.49 6.45
CA CYS A 45 -8.51 9.78 5.09
C CYS A 45 -7.00 10.04 5.06
N ILE A 46 -6.48 10.88 5.97
CA ILE A 46 -5.06 11.21 6.05
C ILE A 46 -4.23 9.96 6.39
N LEU A 47 -4.67 9.17 7.37
CA LEU A 47 -3.95 7.96 7.76
C LEU A 47 -3.91 6.92 6.63
N GLN A 48 -5.04 6.75 5.92
CA GLN A 48 -5.12 5.87 4.77
C GLN A 48 -4.21 6.33 3.62
N ASP A 49 -4.17 7.63 3.34
CA ASP A 49 -3.30 8.20 2.32
C ASP A 49 -1.83 8.05 2.70
N ALA A 50 -1.46 8.25 3.97
CA ALA A 50 -0.10 8.06 4.46
C ALA A 50 0.37 6.61 4.28
N ASP A 51 -0.46 5.62 4.64
CA ASP A 51 -0.16 4.19 4.45
C ASP A 51 0.05 3.87 2.96
N ARG A 52 -0.80 4.40 2.09
CA ARG A 52 -0.69 4.18 0.63
C ARG A 52 0.52 4.87 0.02
N LEU A 53 0.85 6.09 0.48
CA LEU A 53 2.05 6.80 0.05
C LEU A 53 3.32 6.04 0.40
N ASP A 54 3.35 5.36 1.54
CA ASP A 54 4.48 4.53 1.95
C ASP A 54 4.62 3.27 1.06
N ALA A 55 3.54 2.81 0.43
CA ALA A 55 3.55 1.67 -0.49
C ALA A 55 4.09 1.99 -1.89
N ILE A 56 4.21 3.26 -2.29
CA ILE A 56 4.60 3.68 -3.64
C ILE A 56 5.85 4.57 -3.64
N GLY A 57 6.41 4.83 -4.83
CA GLY A 57 7.68 5.54 -4.98
C GLY A 57 8.88 4.63 -4.70
N PHE A 58 10.08 5.20 -4.60
CA PHE A 58 11.32 4.42 -4.40
C PHE A 58 11.31 3.57 -3.13
N GLY A 59 10.79 4.09 -2.02
CA GLY A 59 10.66 3.34 -0.77
C GLY A 59 9.73 2.14 -0.90
N GLY A 60 8.59 2.30 -1.59
CA GLY A 60 7.65 1.23 -1.86
C GLY A 60 8.25 0.14 -2.76
N ILE A 61 8.99 0.53 -3.81
CA ILE A 61 9.74 -0.40 -4.69
C ILE A 61 10.75 -1.19 -3.87
N ALA A 62 11.60 -0.52 -3.10
CA ALA A 62 12.62 -1.17 -2.28
C ALA A 62 11.99 -2.15 -1.28
N ARG A 63 10.90 -1.76 -0.62
CA ARG A 63 10.17 -2.61 0.33
C ARG A 63 9.53 -3.82 -0.36
N CYS A 64 9.00 -3.67 -1.57
CA CYS A 64 8.44 -4.77 -2.35
C CYS A 64 9.49 -5.87 -2.54
N PHE A 65 10.67 -5.53 -3.05
CA PHE A 65 11.74 -6.52 -3.27
C PHE A 65 12.34 -7.05 -1.97
N TYR A 66 12.50 -6.21 -0.95
CA TYR A 66 12.95 -6.66 0.36
C TYR A 66 12.01 -7.72 0.96
N THR A 67 10.70 -7.46 0.89
CA THR A 67 9.69 -8.39 1.41
C THR A 67 9.66 -9.68 0.60
N ALA A 68 9.69 -9.58 -0.73
CA ALA A 68 9.74 -10.72 -1.63
C ALA A 68 10.97 -11.61 -1.37
N GLY A 69 12.15 -11.00 -1.16
CA GLY A 69 13.37 -11.72 -0.81
C GLY A 69 13.26 -12.46 0.53
N ARG A 70 12.65 -11.83 1.53
CA ARG A 70 12.40 -12.47 2.84
C ARG A 70 11.42 -13.65 2.76
N LEU A 71 10.47 -13.60 1.84
CA LEU A 71 9.49 -14.67 1.61
C LEU A 71 10.00 -15.77 0.68
N GLY A 72 11.20 -15.61 0.10
CA GLY A 72 11.76 -16.55 -0.87
C GLY A 72 11.10 -16.48 -2.25
N SER A 73 10.40 -15.37 -2.55
CA SER A 73 9.80 -15.14 -3.86
C SER A 73 10.87 -14.85 -4.92
N ARG A 74 10.58 -15.18 -6.18
CA ARG A 74 11.43 -14.79 -7.33
C ARG A 74 11.30 -13.30 -7.61
N LEU A 75 12.26 -12.72 -8.31
CA LEU A 75 12.13 -11.34 -8.79
C LEU A 75 11.00 -11.23 -9.82
N TYR A 76 10.93 -12.16 -10.77
CA TYR A 76 9.91 -12.24 -11.82
C TYR A 76 9.79 -13.67 -12.35
N ASP A 77 8.78 -13.96 -13.15
CA ASP A 77 8.66 -15.20 -13.90
C ASP A 77 9.54 -15.13 -15.15
N LEU A 78 10.43 -16.12 -15.34
CA LEU A 78 11.40 -16.12 -16.44
C LEU A 78 10.76 -16.30 -17.82
N ALA A 79 9.61 -16.97 -17.89
CA ALA A 79 8.94 -17.24 -19.17
C ALA A 79 7.95 -16.12 -19.55
N ASP A 80 7.38 -15.44 -18.57
CA ASP A 80 6.41 -14.36 -18.77
C ASP A 80 6.54 -13.30 -17.68
N PRO A 81 7.60 -12.45 -17.74
CA PRO A 81 7.87 -11.44 -16.72
C PRO A 81 6.74 -10.43 -16.50
N ALA A 82 5.97 -10.13 -17.55
CA ALA A 82 4.87 -9.17 -17.50
C ALA A 82 3.54 -9.79 -17.03
N GLY A 83 3.44 -11.13 -17.00
CA GLY A 83 2.20 -11.82 -16.64
C GLY A 83 1.10 -11.68 -17.70
N ASN A 84 1.48 -11.65 -19.00
CA ASN A 84 0.53 -11.47 -20.10
C ASN A 84 -0.26 -12.75 -20.41
N ALA A 85 0.35 -13.91 -20.22
CA ALA A 85 -0.22 -15.21 -20.57
C ALA A 85 -0.54 -16.09 -19.34
N ARG A 86 -0.36 -15.57 -18.14
CA ARG A 86 -0.61 -16.27 -16.87
C ARG A 86 -1.32 -15.37 -15.85
N ALA A 87 -1.89 -15.97 -14.81
CA ALA A 87 -2.37 -15.22 -13.66
C ALA A 87 -1.19 -14.60 -12.89
N LEU A 88 -1.37 -13.38 -12.43
CA LEU A 88 -0.41 -12.69 -11.56
C LEU A 88 -0.38 -13.33 -10.17
N ASP A 89 0.81 -13.65 -9.69
CA ASP A 89 1.05 -14.25 -8.37
C ASP A 89 2.20 -13.51 -7.65
N ASP A 90 1.83 -12.49 -6.90
CA ASP A 90 2.77 -11.66 -6.15
C ASP A 90 3.37 -12.35 -4.91
N GLY A 91 2.84 -13.50 -4.53
CA GLY A 91 3.47 -14.39 -3.54
C GLY A 91 4.67 -15.14 -4.12
N ARG A 92 4.67 -15.42 -5.43
CA ARG A 92 5.75 -16.13 -6.14
C ARG A 92 6.72 -15.21 -6.84
N ASN A 93 6.25 -14.10 -7.40
CA ASN A 93 7.02 -13.20 -8.23
C ASN A 93 6.84 -11.76 -7.75
N ALA A 94 7.91 -11.10 -7.32
CA ALA A 94 7.87 -9.73 -6.80
C ALA A 94 7.33 -8.73 -7.83
N LEU A 95 7.69 -8.89 -9.12
CA LEU A 95 7.27 -7.98 -10.18
C LEU A 95 5.76 -8.00 -10.43
N ASP A 96 5.08 -9.11 -10.13
CA ASP A 96 3.62 -9.24 -10.23
C ASP A 96 2.88 -8.31 -9.26
N HIS A 97 3.53 -7.92 -8.15
CA HIS A 97 2.95 -7.00 -7.18
C HIS A 97 2.72 -5.59 -7.75
N PHE A 98 3.48 -5.21 -8.78
CA PHE A 98 3.32 -3.90 -9.43
C PHE A 98 1.96 -3.76 -10.09
N PRO A 99 1.58 -4.55 -11.12
CA PRO A 99 0.28 -4.43 -11.74
C PRO A 99 -0.87 -4.86 -10.82
N LYS A 100 -0.64 -5.79 -9.90
CA LYS A 100 -1.66 -6.30 -8.99
C LYS A 100 -2.03 -5.29 -7.89
N LYS A 101 -1.08 -4.46 -7.45
CA LYS A 101 -1.30 -3.51 -6.34
C LYS A 101 -0.68 -2.13 -6.56
N LEU A 102 0.65 -2.04 -6.73
CA LEU A 102 1.33 -0.74 -6.64
C LEU A 102 0.83 0.27 -7.68
N LEU A 103 0.59 -0.18 -8.91
CA LEU A 103 0.10 0.67 -10.00
C LEU A 103 -1.41 1.00 -9.89
N THR A 104 -2.15 0.30 -9.03
CA THR A 104 -3.59 0.59 -8.82
C THR A 104 -3.85 1.61 -7.72
N LEU A 105 -2.83 1.94 -6.91
CA LEU A 105 -3.03 2.78 -5.74
C LEU A 105 -3.28 4.26 -6.05
N GLU A 106 -2.80 4.80 -7.20
CA GLU A 106 -2.90 6.23 -7.52
C GLU A 106 -4.32 6.76 -7.42
N GLY A 107 -5.31 6.06 -7.98
CA GLY A 107 -6.72 6.46 -7.95
C GLY A 107 -7.43 6.31 -6.60
N SER A 108 -6.74 5.84 -5.58
CA SER A 108 -7.35 5.48 -4.29
C SER A 108 -7.21 6.53 -3.19
N PHE A 109 -6.40 7.57 -3.39
CA PHE A 109 -6.12 8.63 -2.42
C PHE A 109 -7.34 9.51 -2.16
N LYS A 110 -7.54 9.91 -0.90
CA LYS A 110 -8.74 10.60 -0.42
C LYS A 110 -8.55 12.11 -0.28
N THR A 111 -7.35 12.55 0.13
CA THR A 111 -7.05 13.96 0.32
C THR A 111 -6.39 14.57 -0.91
N ARG A 112 -6.57 15.88 -1.11
CA ARG A 112 -5.92 16.61 -2.20
C ARG A 112 -4.39 16.49 -2.13
N THR A 113 -3.81 16.67 -0.95
CA THR A 113 -2.37 16.54 -0.73
C THR A 113 -1.88 15.12 -1.02
N GLY A 114 -2.63 14.09 -0.56
CA GLY A 114 -2.34 12.69 -0.86
C GLY A 114 -2.32 12.42 -2.37
N GLN A 115 -3.32 12.93 -3.10
CA GLN A 115 -3.41 12.79 -4.56
C GLN A 115 -2.24 13.47 -5.30
N GLU A 116 -1.86 14.68 -4.88
CA GLU A 116 -0.72 15.41 -5.46
C GLU A 116 0.61 14.66 -5.26
N LEU A 117 0.87 14.18 -4.04
CA LEU A 117 2.06 13.39 -3.72
C LEU A 117 2.07 12.02 -4.42
N ALA A 118 0.90 11.40 -4.55
CA ALA A 118 0.75 10.09 -5.19
C ALA A 118 1.14 10.12 -6.67
N LYS A 119 0.81 11.18 -7.41
CA LYS A 119 1.14 11.33 -8.84
C LYS A 119 2.63 11.16 -9.10
N GLU A 120 3.46 11.88 -8.36
CA GLU A 120 4.91 11.82 -8.54
C GLU A 120 5.48 10.46 -8.11
N ARG A 121 4.99 9.88 -7.00
CA ARG A 121 5.44 8.57 -6.55
C ARG A 121 4.98 7.46 -7.49
N HIS A 122 3.76 7.53 -8.02
CA HIS A 122 3.24 6.59 -9.02
C HIS A 122 4.06 6.63 -10.31
N ARG A 123 4.41 7.83 -10.81
CA ARG A 123 5.28 8.00 -11.98
C ARG A 123 6.59 7.21 -11.81
N ARG A 124 7.24 7.32 -10.64
CA ARG A 124 8.47 6.58 -10.33
C ARG A 124 8.26 5.06 -10.32
N VAL A 125 7.15 4.58 -9.77
CA VAL A 125 6.80 3.15 -9.78
C VAL A 125 6.60 2.66 -11.22
N LEU A 126 5.89 3.43 -12.04
CA LEU A 126 5.61 3.07 -13.43
C LEU A 126 6.89 3.07 -14.29
N GLU A 127 7.75 4.07 -14.12
CA GLU A 127 9.05 4.15 -14.80
C GLU A 127 9.94 2.96 -14.44
N PHE A 128 10.05 2.66 -13.14
CA PHE A 128 10.82 1.49 -12.68
C PHE A 128 10.26 0.19 -13.28
N TYR A 129 8.94 -0.02 -13.21
CA TYR A 129 8.30 -1.23 -13.72
C TYR A 129 8.54 -1.42 -15.22
N ARG A 130 8.39 -0.35 -16.01
CA ARG A 130 8.65 -0.38 -17.46
C ARG A 130 10.11 -0.64 -17.77
N GLY A 131 11.02 0.03 -17.07
CA GLY A 131 12.46 -0.19 -17.22
C GLY A 131 12.86 -1.63 -16.91
N MET A 132 12.39 -2.17 -15.79
CA MET A 132 12.64 -3.55 -15.40
C MET A 132 12.11 -4.54 -16.43
N LEU A 133 10.91 -4.35 -16.97
CA LEU A 133 10.37 -5.20 -18.04
C LEU A 133 11.22 -5.12 -19.32
N ALA A 134 11.67 -3.94 -19.71
CA ALA A 134 12.52 -3.76 -20.90
C ALA A 134 13.87 -4.50 -20.75
N GLU A 135 14.47 -4.48 -19.57
CA GLU A 135 15.73 -5.17 -19.31
C GLU A 135 15.58 -6.70 -19.31
N VAL A 136 14.48 -7.24 -18.79
CA VAL A 136 14.31 -8.68 -18.64
C VAL A 136 13.66 -9.36 -19.83
N GLN A 137 13.07 -8.61 -20.77
CA GLN A 137 12.49 -9.14 -22.00
C GLN A 137 13.45 -9.06 -23.20
N GLY A 138 14.57 -8.33 -23.07
CA GLY A 138 15.65 -8.22 -24.07
C GLY A 138 15.25 -7.29 -25.19
#